data_ecddcdf15dbeb79f1297fbc337bb69a2
#
_entry.id   ecddcdf15dbeb79f1297fbc337bb69a2
#
_cell.length_a   1.000
_cell.length_b   1.000
_cell.length_c   1.000
_cell.angle_alpha   90.00
_cell.angle_beta   90.00
_cell.angle_gamma   90.00
#
_symmetry.space_group_name_H-M   'P 1'
#
loop_
_entity.id
_entity.type
_entity.pdbx_description
1 polymer ?
#
loop_
_entity_poly.entity_id
_entity_poly.type
_entity_poly.pdbx_seq_one_letter_code
_entity_poly.pdbx_strand_id
1 'polypeptide(L)'
;MNLSGKHVVFVAGFGGIGFEACKQLMTRNVANLFLLDVKENLNALRHLQDLNKKTNLTYVKCDVTDKNSIKTAINHVVNSVQYIDVLVNGAGVIADRNVEFTINVNLIGLINTTLEAMPYMDKSQKGRGGVILNIASVLGLEPCSPIAVYSASKFGVVGFTRSLGDPYYYNRSGVAVTGLCPGLTESPMTANPKISDTFEYSKPLTDQVFSAPRQPAAKAGEHLVQVLEMAQNNTLWITDRCAIKKVEHKLFWEP
;
A
#
# COMPACT_ATOMS: atom_id res chain seq x y z
N MET A 1 -6.49 -15.69 -2.29
CA MET A 1 -5.60 -16.66 -1.58
C MET A 1 -6.02 -16.84 -0.13
N ASN A 2 -5.69 -17.96 0.51
CA ASN A 2 -5.86 -18.09 1.96
C ASN A 2 -4.68 -17.38 2.66
N LEU A 3 -4.97 -16.46 3.59
CA LEU A 3 -3.96 -15.68 4.32
C LEU A 3 -3.46 -16.40 5.58
N SER A 4 -4.15 -17.43 6.05
CA SER A 4 -3.72 -18.19 7.24
C SER A 4 -2.33 -18.83 7.01
N GLY A 5 -1.43 -18.63 7.97
CA GLY A 5 -0.07 -19.16 7.91
C GLY A 5 0.89 -18.38 6.99
N LYS A 6 0.47 -17.23 6.41
CA LYS A 6 1.28 -16.44 5.48
C LYS A 6 2.25 -15.49 6.18
N HIS A 7 3.34 -15.16 5.49
CA HIS A 7 4.32 -14.15 5.88
C HIS A 7 4.00 -12.84 5.17
N VAL A 8 3.53 -11.86 5.93
CA VAL A 8 3.05 -10.57 5.43
C VAL A 8 4.01 -9.47 5.81
N VAL A 9 4.44 -8.69 4.83
CA VAL A 9 5.17 -7.43 5.01
C VAL A 9 4.23 -6.28 4.71
N PHE A 10 4.02 -5.39 5.67
CA PHE A 10 3.16 -4.23 5.51
C PHE A 10 3.97 -2.95 5.74
N VAL A 11 4.15 -2.16 4.69
CA VAL A 11 4.84 -0.87 4.75
C VAL A 11 3.85 0.22 5.14
N ALA A 12 4.19 1.02 6.13
CA ALA A 12 3.33 2.04 6.77
C ALA A 12 2.06 1.43 7.40
N GLY A 13 2.22 0.30 8.11
CA GLY A 13 1.14 -0.42 8.76
C GLY A 13 0.49 0.32 9.95
N PHE A 14 1.08 1.42 10.44
CA PHE A 14 0.49 2.24 11.50
C PHE A 14 -0.38 3.40 10.99
N GLY A 15 -0.47 3.59 9.67
CA GLY A 15 -1.38 4.58 9.07
C GLY A 15 -2.86 4.17 9.19
N GLY A 16 -3.81 5.09 8.91
CA GLY A 16 -5.23 4.85 9.10
C GLY A 16 -5.74 3.56 8.42
N ILE A 17 -5.63 3.46 7.10
CA ILE A 17 -6.03 2.26 6.34
C ILE A 17 -5.15 1.07 6.70
N GLY A 18 -3.83 1.30 6.84
CA GLY A 18 -2.86 0.25 7.16
C GLY A 18 -3.16 -0.42 8.50
N PHE A 19 -3.44 0.36 9.54
CA PHE A 19 -3.74 -0.18 10.86
C PHE A 19 -5.02 -1.03 10.87
N GLU A 20 -6.07 -0.57 10.20
CA GLU A 20 -7.32 -1.31 10.07
C GLU A 20 -7.14 -2.60 9.26
N ALA A 21 -6.35 -2.56 8.19
CA ALA A 21 -5.99 -3.76 7.44
C ALA A 21 -5.15 -4.74 8.28
N CYS A 22 -4.20 -4.25 9.09
CA CYS A 22 -3.42 -5.09 10.00
C CYS A 22 -4.30 -5.78 11.04
N LYS A 23 -5.33 -5.13 11.60
CA LYS A 23 -6.33 -5.78 12.46
C LYS A 23 -7.00 -6.96 11.74
N GLN A 24 -7.40 -6.76 10.49
CA GLN A 24 -8.02 -7.82 9.68
C GLN A 24 -7.03 -8.97 9.39
N LEU A 25 -5.74 -8.68 9.13
CA LEU A 25 -4.71 -9.69 8.93
C LEU A 25 -4.48 -10.53 10.19
N MET A 26 -4.47 -9.90 11.37
CA MET A 26 -4.38 -10.62 12.65
C MET A 26 -5.53 -11.62 12.80
N THR A 27 -6.76 -11.25 12.46
CA THR A 27 -7.93 -12.16 12.54
C THR A 27 -7.90 -13.27 11.49
N ARG A 28 -7.13 -13.15 10.39
CA ARG A 28 -6.90 -14.20 9.37
C ARG A 28 -5.81 -15.20 9.77
N ASN A 29 -5.25 -15.10 10.98
CA ASN A 29 -4.21 -15.98 11.47
C ASN A 29 -2.98 -16.05 10.55
N VAL A 30 -2.51 -14.91 10.05
CA VAL A 30 -1.20 -14.87 9.36
C VAL A 30 -0.11 -15.35 10.32
N ALA A 31 0.90 -16.07 9.82
CA ALA A 31 1.96 -16.59 10.67
C ALA A 31 2.86 -15.47 11.20
N ASN A 32 3.26 -14.57 10.30
CA ASN A 32 4.08 -13.42 10.63
C ASN A 32 3.50 -12.16 9.98
N LEU A 33 3.45 -11.07 10.76
CA LEU A 33 3.12 -9.74 10.30
C LEU A 33 4.28 -8.80 10.64
N PHE A 34 5.03 -8.40 9.62
CA PHE A 34 6.11 -7.42 9.74
C PHE A 34 5.57 -6.04 9.37
N LEU A 35 5.60 -5.11 10.33
CA LEU A 35 5.20 -3.72 10.14
C LEU A 35 6.44 -2.86 9.90
N LEU A 36 6.63 -2.44 8.66
CA LEU A 36 7.73 -1.56 8.27
C LEU A 36 7.24 -0.11 8.34
N ASP A 37 7.82 0.69 9.24
CA ASP A 37 7.42 2.09 9.39
C ASP A 37 8.61 2.93 9.90
N VAL A 38 8.57 4.25 9.69
CA VAL A 38 9.63 5.17 10.13
C VAL A 38 9.69 5.31 11.64
N LYS A 39 8.54 5.12 12.33
CA LYS A 39 8.42 5.22 13.79
C LYS A 39 7.62 4.07 14.35
N GLU A 40 8.13 3.54 15.46
CA GLU A 40 7.40 2.55 16.24
C GLU A 40 6.16 3.17 16.91
N ASN A 41 5.07 2.40 16.96
CA ASN A 41 3.86 2.73 17.67
C ASN A 41 3.50 1.60 18.64
N LEU A 42 3.99 1.70 19.87
CA LEU A 42 3.80 0.67 20.90
C LEU A 42 2.33 0.42 21.24
N ASN A 43 1.49 1.45 21.22
CA ASN A 43 0.07 1.28 21.50
C ASN A 43 -0.63 0.50 20.39
N ALA A 44 -0.30 0.80 19.12
CA ALA A 44 -0.81 0.06 17.97
C ALA A 44 -0.35 -1.41 18.00
N LEU A 45 0.93 -1.65 18.31
CA LEU A 45 1.49 -3.01 18.43
C LEU A 45 0.78 -3.82 19.52
N ARG A 46 0.59 -3.25 20.71
CA ARG A 46 -0.15 -3.91 21.80
C ARG A 46 -1.57 -4.25 21.38
N HIS A 47 -2.28 -3.29 20.78
CA HIS A 47 -3.65 -3.52 20.31
C HIS A 47 -3.72 -4.66 19.29
N LEU A 48 -2.82 -4.69 18.30
CA LEU A 48 -2.76 -5.78 17.32
C LEU A 48 -2.44 -7.11 17.98
N GLN A 49 -1.45 -7.16 18.89
CA GLN A 49 -1.06 -8.39 19.57
C GLN A 49 -2.16 -8.97 20.45
N ASP A 50 -3.02 -8.12 21.03
CA ASP A 50 -4.17 -8.55 21.82
C ASP A 50 -5.28 -9.19 20.97
N LEU A 51 -5.35 -8.87 19.66
CA LEU A 51 -6.31 -9.49 18.74
C LEU A 51 -5.95 -10.94 18.42
N ASN A 52 -4.66 -11.25 18.32
CA ASN A 52 -4.22 -12.62 18.05
C ASN A 52 -2.77 -12.84 18.52
N LYS A 53 -2.62 -13.62 19.58
CA LYS A 53 -1.33 -13.96 20.18
C LYS A 53 -0.55 -15.03 19.40
N LYS A 54 -1.18 -15.69 18.40
CA LYS A 54 -0.54 -16.74 17.60
C LYS A 54 0.25 -16.15 16.42
N THR A 55 -0.10 -14.96 15.96
CA THR A 55 0.65 -14.25 14.92
C THR A 55 1.91 -13.62 15.50
N ASN A 56 3.06 -13.91 14.92
CA ASN A 56 4.30 -13.19 15.24
C ASN A 56 4.25 -11.80 14.64
N LEU A 57 4.05 -10.79 15.50
CA LEU A 57 4.00 -9.39 15.11
C LEU A 57 5.35 -8.73 15.38
N THR A 58 5.96 -8.16 14.36
CA THR A 58 7.29 -7.53 14.44
C THR A 58 7.27 -6.15 13.81
N TYR A 59 7.69 -5.13 14.55
CA TYR A 59 8.02 -3.83 13.98
C TYR A 59 9.44 -3.85 13.43
N VAL A 60 9.62 -3.27 12.25
CA VAL A 60 10.93 -3.06 11.63
C VAL A 60 11.03 -1.61 11.18
N LYS A 61 12.02 -0.88 11.68
CA LYS A 61 12.25 0.51 11.25
C LYS A 61 12.60 0.54 9.77
N CYS A 62 11.85 1.34 8.99
CA CYS A 62 12.06 1.50 7.56
C CYS A 62 11.65 2.91 7.11
N ASP A 63 12.59 3.64 6.54
CA ASP A 63 12.35 4.86 5.79
C ASP A 63 12.37 4.52 4.30
N VAL A 64 11.22 4.62 3.63
CA VAL A 64 11.08 4.29 2.21
C VAL A 64 11.78 5.28 1.29
N THR A 65 12.22 6.42 1.79
CA THR A 65 13.03 7.40 1.02
C THR A 65 14.52 7.03 0.97
N ASP A 66 14.95 6.08 1.81
CA ASP A 66 16.33 5.58 1.89
C ASP A 66 16.41 4.12 1.43
N LYS A 67 17.08 3.87 0.29
CA LYS A 67 17.30 2.52 -0.24
C LYS A 67 18.03 1.58 0.72
N ASN A 68 18.95 2.09 1.52
CA ASN A 68 19.68 1.28 2.50
C ASN A 68 18.78 0.87 3.65
N SER A 69 17.89 1.77 4.08
CA SER A 69 16.85 1.47 5.06
C SER A 69 15.90 0.38 4.57
N ILE A 70 15.42 0.47 3.32
CA ILE A 70 14.58 -0.55 2.69
C ILE A 70 15.31 -1.90 2.66
N LYS A 71 16.53 -1.94 2.13
CA LYS A 71 17.35 -3.15 2.05
C LYS A 71 17.57 -3.80 3.40
N THR A 72 17.90 -2.99 4.41
CA THR A 72 18.10 -3.46 5.79
C THR A 72 16.80 -4.07 6.35
N ALA A 73 15.65 -3.41 6.13
CA ALA A 73 14.37 -3.88 6.61
C ALA A 73 13.95 -5.20 5.93
N ILE A 74 14.08 -5.30 4.60
CA ILE A 74 13.77 -6.53 3.87
C ILE A 74 14.71 -7.66 4.28
N ASN A 75 16.01 -7.40 4.44
CA ASN A 75 16.96 -8.40 4.95
C ASN A 75 16.58 -8.89 6.35
N HIS A 76 16.14 -8.03 7.25
CA HIS A 76 15.64 -8.44 8.56
C HIS A 76 14.46 -9.42 8.44
N VAL A 77 13.49 -9.09 7.58
CA VAL A 77 12.33 -9.97 7.31
C VAL A 77 12.78 -11.33 6.80
N VAL A 78 13.58 -11.36 5.74
CA VAL A 78 13.92 -12.62 5.06
C VAL A 78 14.89 -13.49 5.88
N ASN A 79 15.70 -12.89 6.74
CA ASN A 79 16.50 -13.63 7.71
C ASN A 79 15.63 -14.36 8.74
N SER A 80 14.41 -13.83 9.01
CA SER A 80 13.48 -14.44 9.95
C SER A 80 12.61 -15.53 9.31
N VAL A 81 12.19 -15.34 8.03
CA VAL A 81 11.15 -16.21 7.40
C VAL A 81 11.55 -16.75 6.04
N GLN A 82 12.71 -16.41 5.48
CA GLN A 82 13.30 -16.84 4.22
C GLN A 82 12.58 -16.39 2.95
N TYR A 83 11.27 -16.23 2.95
CA TYR A 83 10.46 -15.80 1.81
C TYR A 83 9.30 -14.91 2.28
N ILE A 84 8.70 -14.17 1.34
CA ILE A 84 7.57 -13.28 1.58
C ILE A 84 6.39 -13.77 0.74
N ASP A 85 5.22 -13.97 1.37
CA ASP A 85 3.98 -14.33 0.67
C ASP A 85 3.18 -13.10 0.22
N VAL A 86 3.18 -12.05 1.05
CA VAL A 86 2.39 -10.84 0.81
C VAL A 86 3.23 -9.60 1.11
N LEU A 87 3.29 -8.68 0.15
CA LEU A 87 3.81 -7.34 0.34
C LEU A 87 2.70 -6.31 0.16
N VAL A 88 2.48 -5.46 1.14
CA VAL A 88 1.58 -4.29 1.03
C VAL A 88 2.41 -3.01 1.09
N ASN A 89 2.39 -2.24 0.02
CA ASN A 89 3.02 -0.93 -0.05
C ASN A 89 2.00 0.16 0.28
N GLY A 90 2.02 0.66 1.51
CA GLY A 90 1.04 1.62 2.03
C GLY A 90 1.59 2.99 2.40
N ALA A 91 2.89 3.25 2.23
CA ALA A 91 3.48 4.55 2.51
C ALA A 91 2.92 5.63 1.57
N GLY A 92 2.61 6.80 2.14
CA GLY A 92 2.13 7.92 1.35
C GLY A 92 1.98 9.20 2.17
N VAL A 93 2.14 10.33 1.51
CA VAL A 93 2.01 11.68 2.06
C VAL A 93 1.33 12.60 1.05
N ILE A 94 0.67 13.66 1.54
CA ILE A 94 0.20 14.79 0.73
C ILE A 94 1.01 16.00 1.16
N ALA A 95 2.04 16.33 0.40
CA ALA A 95 2.97 17.42 0.69
C ALA A 95 3.41 18.10 -0.62
N ASP A 96 2.45 18.60 -1.39
CA ASP A 96 2.63 19.04 -2.78
C ASP A 96 3.69 20.14 -2.97
N ARG A 97 3.92 21.00 -1.96
CA ARG A 97 5.01 21.99 -2.01
C ARG A 97 6.39 21.39 -1.80
N ASN A 98 6.47 20.15 -1.33
CA ASN A 98 7.72 19.38 -1.27
C ASN A 98 7.67 18.25 -2.29
N VAL A 99 7.93 18.60 -3.55
CA VAL A 99 7.81 17.70 -4.70
C VAL A 99 8.66 16.46 -4.51
N GLU A 100 9.93 16.62 -4.19
CA GLU A 100 10.88 15.52 -4.03
C GLU A 100 10.42 14.57 -2.91
N PHE A 101 10.03 15.09 -1.77
CA PHE A 101 9.56 14.29 -0.65
C PHE A 101 8.29 13.51 -1.01
N THR A 102 7.31 14.16 -1.68
CA THR A 102 6.06 13.51 -2.10
C THR A 102 6.34 12.39 -3.09
N ILE A 103 7.17 12.62 -4.11
CA ILE A 103 7.51 11.61 -5.12
C ILE A 103 8.35 10.49 -4.50
N ASN A 104 9.33 10.82 -3.66
CA ASN A 104 10.20 9.83 -3.03
C ASN A 104 9.41 8.90 -2.10
N VAL A 105 8.48 9.41 -1.29
CA VAL A 105 7.66 8.55 -0.42
C VAL A 105 6.64 7.75 -1.23
N ASN A 106 5.84 8.43 -2.07
CA ASN A 106 4.64 7.81 -2.66
C ASN A 106 4.95 6.87 -3.82
N LEU A 107 6.02 7.12 -4.56
CA LEU A 107 6.34 6.39 -5.80
C LEU A 107 7.69 5.68 -5.73
N ILE A 108 8.78 6.43 -5.53
CA ILE A 108 10.13 5.84 -5.58
C ILE A 108 10.32 4.81 -4.45
N GLY A 109 9.86 5.12 -3.24
CA GLY A 109 9.90 4.22 -2.10
C GLY A 109 9.14 2.93 -2.34
N LEU A 110 7.93 3.03 -2.89
CA LEU A 110 7.10 1.89 -3.27
C LEU A 110 7.80 1.01 -4.33
N ILE A 111 8.35 1.61 -5.39
CA ILE A 111 9.08 0.90 -6.44
C ILE A 111 10.29 0.18 -5.82
N ASN A 112 11.13 0.89 -5.07
CA ASN A 112 12.33 0.32 -4.46
C ASN A 112 11.99 -0.83 -3.50
N THR A 113 10.97 -0.68 -2.66
CA THR A 113 10.53 -1.74 -1.73
C THR A 113 10.04 -2.97 -2.49
N THR A 114 9.25 -2.75 -3.55
CA THR A 114 8.76 -3.84 -4.41
C THR A 114 9.92 -4.61 -5.05
N LEU A 115 10.88 -3.89 -5.65
CA LEU A 115 12.02 -4.52 -6.33
C LEU A 115 12.96 -5.24 -5.35
N GLU A 116 13.15 -4.71 -4.14
CA GLU A 116 13.96 -5.36 -3.10
C GLU A 116 13.30 -6.63 -2.55
N ALA A 117 11.97 -6.66 -2.43
CA ALA A 117 11.23 -7.81 -1.93
C ALA A 117 11.02 -8.91 -3.00
N MET A 118 10.95 -8.54 -4.28
CA MET A 118 10.60 -9.44 -5.39
C MET A 118 11.42 -10.73 -5.42
N PRO A 119 12.76 -10.76 -5.23
CA PRO A 119 13.54 -12.01 -5.26
C PRO A 119 13.10 -13.04 -4.21
N TYR A 120 12.50 -12.60 -3.12
CA TYR A 120 12.03 -13.44 -2.02
C TYR A 120 10.54 -13.84 -2.15
N MET A 121 9.89 -13.36 -3.21
CA MET A 121 8.52 -13.72 -3.59
C MET A 121 8.51 -14.58 -4.87
N ASP A 122 9.41 -14.32 -5.81
CA ASP A 122 9.49 -14.93 -7.14
C ASP A 122 9.84 -16.43 -7.06
N LYS A 123 8.95 -17.30 -7.61
CA LYS A 123 9.15 -18.76 -7.69
C LYS A 123 10.39 -19.16 -8.46
N SER A 124 10.83 -18.35 -9.42
CA SER A 124 12.03 -18.62 -10.21
C SER A 124 13.32 -18.30 -9.44
N GLN A 125 13.22 -17.77 -8.24
CA GLN A 125 14.34 -17.38 -7.36
C GLN A 125 14.21 -18.04 -5.97
N LYS A 126 13.98 -17.23 -4.93
CA LYS A 126 13.96 -17.70 -3.53
C LYS A 126 12.55 -17.80 -2.94
N GLY A 127 11.54 -17.32 -3.70
CA GLY A 127 10.17 -17.23 -3.23
C GLY A 127 9.29 -18.39 -3.64
N ARG A 128 7.99 -18.24 -3.36
CA ARG A 128 6.94 -19.24 -3.61
C ARG A 128 5.76 -18.66 -4.41
N GLY A 129 5.92 -17.50 -5.01
CA GLY A 129 4.84 -16.68 -5.51
C GLY A 129 4.18 -15.89 -4.40
N GLY A 130 3.07 -15.25 -4.68
CA GLY A 130 2.34 -14.48 -3.67
C GLY A 130 1.61 -13.30 -4.25
N VAL A 131 1.40 -12.25 -3.44
CA VAL A 131 0.67 -11.04 -3.83
C VAL A 131 1.41 -9.79 -3.39
N ILE A 132 1.56 -8.83 -4.31
CA ILE A 132 1.94 -7.46 -4.03
C ILE A 132 0.70 -6.59 -4.18
N LEU A 133 0.34 -5.84 -3.13
CA LEU A 133 -0.72 -4.86 -3.17
C LEU A 133 -0.13 -3.46 -2.97
N ASN A 134 -0.36 -2.60 -3.96
CA ASN A 134 0.06 -1.21 -3.93
C ASN A 134 -1.12 -0.31 -3.59
N ILE A 135 -1.00 0.51 -2.54
CA ILE A 135 -2.02 1.51 -2.20
C ILE A 135 -1.79 2.75 -3.05
N ALA A 136 -2.60 2.87 -4.10
CA ALA A 136 -2.66 4.05 -4.96
C ALA A 136 -3.59 5.13 -4.38
N SER A 137 -4.56 5.59 -5.14
CA SER A 137 -5.66 6.50 -4.80
C SER A 137 -6.62 6.58 -5.98
N VAL A 138 -7.86 6.98 -5.77
CA VAL A 138 -8.74 7.44 -6.87
C VAL A 138 -8.09 8.61 -7.62
N LEU A 139 -7.22 9.38 -6.97
CA LEU A 139 -6.43 10.46 -7.58
C LEU A 139 -5.21 9.96 -8.38
N GLY A 140 -5.07 8.67 -8.52
CA GLY A 140 -4.19 8.03 -9.51
C GLY A 140 -4.94 7.54 -10.74
N LEU A 141 -6.27 7.68 -10.75
CA LEU A 141 -7.17 7.36 -11.87
C LEU A 141 -7.75 8.64 -12.48
N GLU A 142 -8.07 9.62 -11.62
CA GLU A 142 -8.59 10.92 -12.02
C GLU A 142 -7.72 12.03 -11.40
N PRO A 143 -7.36 13.08 -12.15
CA PRO A 143 -6.51 14.15 -11.65
C PRO A 143 -7.22 15.03 -10.60
N CYS A 144 -6.45 15.59 -9.68
CA CYS A 144 -6.93 16.51 -8.67
C CYS A 144 -6.10 17.80 -8.69
N SER A 145 -6.68 18.89 -9.22
CA SER A 145 -5.97 20.14 -9.48
C SER A 145 -5.23 20.72 -8.27
N PRO A 146 -5.82 20.78 -7.05
CA PRO A 146 -5.15 21.42 -5.92
C PRO A 146 -3.95 20.63 -5.36
N ILE A 147 -3.83 19.34 -5.67
CA ILE A 147 -2.75 18.45 -5.22
C ILE A 147 -2.17 17.68 -6.40
N ALA A 148 -1.63 18.41 -7.38
CA ALA A 148 -1.17 17.88 -8.65
C ALA A 148 0.04 16.95 -8.50
N VAL A 149 0.97 17.22 -7.59
CA VAL A 149 2.16 16.40 -7.34
C VAL A 149 1.75 15.07 -6.68
N TYR A 150 0.84 15.09 -5.73
CA TYR A 150 0.26 13.88 -5.16
C TYR A 150 -0.41 13.03 -6.24
N SER A 151 -1.28 13.66 -7.06
CA SER A 151 -1.92 12.98 -8.20
C SER A 151 -0.89 12.33 -9.11
N ALA A 152 0.12 13.08 -9.57
CA ALA A 152 1.19 12.55 -10.41
C ALA A 152 1.88 11.32 -9.79
N SER A 153 2.18 11.38 -8.48
CA SER A 153 2.75 10.24 -7.76
C SER A 153 1.84 9.01 -7.79
N LYS A 154 0.53 9.19 -7.62
CA LYS A 154 -0.45 8.10 -7.59
C LYS A 154 -0.77 7.55 -8.98
N PHE A 155 -0.75 8.37 -10.05
CA PHE A 155 -0.75 7.89 -11.42
C PHE A 155 0.49 7.02 -11.71
N GLY A 156 1.67 7.43 -11.21
CA GLY A 156 2.88 6.61 -11.28
C GLY A 156 2.73 5.25 -10.61
N VAL A 157 2.11 5.19 -9.43
CA VAL A 157 1.82 3.93 -8.73
C VAL A 157 0.87 3.04 -9.54
N VAL A 158 -0.17 3.61 -10.14
CA VAL A 158 -1.09 2.88 -11.03
C VAL A 158 -0.35 2.33 -12.24
N GLY A 159 0.46 3.15 -12.92
CA GLY A 159 1.28 2.75 -14.06
C GLY A 159 2.23 1.61 -13.70
N PHE A 160 2.98 1.74 -12.61
CA PHE A 160 3.90 0.72 -12.13
C PHE A 160 3.18 -0.60 -11.78
N THR A 161 2.05 -0.52 -11.06
CA THR A 161 1.25 -1.68 -10.66
C THR A 161 0.79 -2.48 -11.88
N ARG A 162 0.25 -1.79 -12.88
CA ARG A 162 -0.22 -2.43 -14.12
C ARG A 162 0.90 -3.01 -14.96
N SER A 163 2.02 -2.28 -15.07
CA SER A 163 3.18 -2.75 -15.84
C SER A 163 3.83 -3.98 -15.19
N LEU A 164 4.00 -3.98 -13.86
CA LEU A 164 4.57 -5.13 -13.17
C LEU A 164 3.59 -6.31 -13.09
N GLY A 165 2.28 -6.05 -13.16
CA GLY A 165 1.21 -7.05 -13.24
C GLY A 165 1.08 -7.71 -14.62
N ASP A 166 1.94 -7.39 -15.59
CA ASP A 166 1.89 -8.03 -16.91
C ASP A 166 1.93 -9.56 -16.81
N PRO A 167 1.13 -10.28 -17.61
CA PRO A 167 1.14 -11.76 -17.61
C PRO A 167 2.53 -12.37 -17.81
N TYR A 168 3.42 -11.71 -18.53
CA TYR A 168 4.79 -12.18 -18.71
C TYR A 168 5.55 -12.33 -17.39
N TYR A 169 5.45 -11.32 -16.51
CA TYR A 169 6.08 -11.38 -15.19
C TYR A 169 5.35 -12.34 -14.23
N TYR A 170 4.02 -12.31 -14.25
CA TYR A 170 3.20 -13.18 -13.40
C TYR A 170 3.44 -14.66 -13.69
N ASN A 171 3.42 -15.06 -14.96
CA ASN A 171 3.61 -16.46 -15.37
C ASN A 171 4.99 -17.00 -14.94
N ARG A 172 6.00 -16.17 -14.90
CA ARG A 172 7.34 -16.53 -14.45
C ARG A 172 7.43 -16.56 -12.92
N SER A 173 7.06 -15.49 -12.28
CA SER A 173 7.27 -15.28 -10.83
C SER A 173 6.22 -15.96 -9.95
N GLY A 174 5.00 -16.11 -10.46
CA GLY A 174 3.84 -16.49 -9.67
C GLY A 174 3.44 -15.41 -8.65
N VAL A 175 3.91 -14.17 -8.81
CA VAL A 175 3.58 -13.03 -7.94
C VAL A 175 2.51 -12.19 -8.62
N ALA A 176 1.29 -12.21 -8.06
CA ALA A 176 0.22 -11.33 -8.51
C ALA A 176 0.49 -9.89 -8.03
N VAL A 177 0.31 -8.91 -8.91
CA VAL A 177 0.44 -7.50 -8.57
C VAL A 177 -0.90 -6.82 -8.78
N THR A 178 -1.41 -6.19 -7.72
CA THR A 178 -2.71 -5.53 -7.71
C THR A 178 -2.64 -4.18 -7.01
N GLY A 179 -3.60 -3.30 -7.27
CA GLY A 179 -3.66 -1.99 -6.66
C GLY A 179 -5.00 -1.72 -5.98
N LEU A 180 -4.95 -1.03 -4.84
CA LEU A 180 -6.11 -0.44 -4.20
C LEU A 180 -6.08 1.06 -4.40
N CYS A 181 -7.19 1.64 -4.85
CA CYS A 181 -7.39 3.07 -5.09
C CYS A 181 -8.44 3.60 -4.11
N PRO A 182 -8.05 3.97 -2.88
CA PRO A 182 -8.97 4.56 -1.92
C PRO A 182 -9.47 5.92 -2.38
N GLY A 183 -10.78 6.17 -2.18
CA GLY A 183 -11.35 7.50 -2.13
C GLY A 183 -11.03 8.19 -0.81
N LEU A 184 -11.72 9.30 -0.54
CA LEU A 184 -11.50 10.08 0.67
C LEU A 184 -11.84 9.24 1.90
N THR A 185 -10.82 8.90 2.69
CA THR A 185 -10.89 7.98 3.82
C THR A 185 -10.45 8.67 5.10
N GLU A 186 -11.15 8.42 6.20
CA GLU A 186 -10.77 8.90 7.53
C GLU A 186 -9.37 8.39 7.91
N SER A 187 -8.45 9.31 8.11
CA SER A 187 -7.06 8.99 8.44
C SER A 187 -6.34 10.20 9.02
N PRO A 188 -5.22 10.03 9.73
CA PRO A 188 -4.39 11.15 10.15
C PRO A 188 -3.94 12.03 8.97
N MET A 189 -3.74 11.44 7.78
CA MET A 189 -3.37 12.16 6.57
C MET A 189 -4.47 13.13 6.12
N THR A 190 -5.72 12.67 6.05
CA THR A 190 -6.86 13.46 5.58
C THR A 190 -7.45 14.38 6.64
N ALA A 191 -7.21 14.11 7.91
CA ALA A 191 -7.57 14.97 9.04
C ALA A 191 -6.55 16.11 9.25
N ASN A 192 -5.39 16.05 8.60
CA ASN A 192 -4.32 17.02 8.81
C ASN A 192 -4.67 18.38 8.18
N PRO A 193 -4.79 19.45 8.99
CA PRO A 193 -5.04 20.80 8.46
C PRO A 193 -3.83 21.38 7.70
N LYS A 194 -2.68 20.70 7.72
CA LYS A 194 -1.44 21.10 7.04
C LYS A 194 -1.23 20.41 5.71
N ILE A 195 -2.29 19.87 5.08
CA ILE A 195 -2.20 19.43 3.69
C ILE A 195 -1.72 20.63 2.86
N SER A 196 -0.59 20.45 2.18
CA SER A 196 -0.05 21.49 1.34
C SER A 196 -0.55 21.34 -0.09
N ASP A 197 -1.19 22.39 -0.58
CA ASP A 197 -1.62 22.50 -1.96
C ASP A 197 -0.41 22.65 -2.90
N THR A 198 -0.60 22.37 -4.18
CA THR A 198 0.42 22.64 -5.21
C THR A 198 0.78 24.15 -5.22
N PHE A 199 -0.24 25.00 -5.17
CA PHE A 199 -0.09 26.45 -5.08
C PHE A 199 -0.90 27.01 -3.92
N GLU A 200 -0.42 28.06 -3.28
CA GLU A 200 -1.09 28.66 -2.12
C GLU A 200 -2.51 29.14 -2.43
N TYR A 201 -2.73 29.68 -3.62
CA TYR A 201 -4.04 30.13 -4.09
C TYR A 201 -5.02 28.98 -4.37
N SER A 202 -4.56 27.71 -4.37
CA SER A 202 -5.41 26.53 -4.57
C SER A 202 -6.17 26.10 -3.32
N LYS A 203 -5.90 26.72 -2.16
CA LYS A 203 -6.52 26.34 -0.90
C LYS A 203 -8.05 26.24 -0.94
N PRO A 204 -8.82 27.13 -1.57
CA PRO A 204 -10.27 26.96 -1.65
C PRO A 204 -10.71 25.68 -2.34
N LEU A 205 -9.97 25.23 -3.37
CA LEU A 205 -10.24 23.96 -4.06
C LEU A 205 -9.90 22.76 -3.17
N THR A 206 -8.79 22.84 -2.42
CA THR A 206 -8.40 21.80 -1.45
C THR A 206 -9.46 21.67 -0.37
N ASP A 207 -9.92 22.78 0.20
CA ASP A 207 -10.97 22.78 1.22
C ASP A 207 -12.27 22.15 0.66
N GLN A 208 -12.63 22.43 -0.58
CA GLN A 208 -13.78 21.80 -1.24
C GLN A 208 -13.59 20.29 -1.38
N VAL A 209 -12.44 19.81 -1.86
CA VAL A 209 -12.15 18.37 -2.01
C VAL A 209 -12.21 17.66 -0.65
N PHE A 210 -11.57 18.22 0.37
CA PHE A 210 -11.49 17.58 1.68
C PHE A 210 -12.71 17.81 2.57
N SER A 211 -13.70 18.61 2.14
CA SER A 211 -15.02 18.70 2.78
C SER A 211 -15.98 17.58 2.36
N ALA A 212 -15.65 16.82 1.31
CA ALA A 212 -16.47 15.71 0.87
C ALA A 212 -16.59 14.60 1.93
N PRO A 213 -17.68 13.83 1.94
CA PRO A 213 -17.86 12.73 2.87
C PRO A 213 -16.72 11.72 2.79
N ARG A 214 -16.25 11.28 3.96
CA ARG A 214 -15.17 10.30 4.10
C ARG A 214 -15.73 8.92 4.41
N GLN A 215 -15.14 7.89 3.82
CA GLN A 215 -15.41 6.54 4.30
C GLN A 215 -14.57 6.23 5.55
N PRO A 216 -15.05 5.36 6.46
CA PRO A 216 -14.26 4.90 7.60
C PRO A 216 -13.01 4.14 7.14
N ALA A 217 -11.87 4.35 7.83
CA ALA A 217 -10.65 3.59 7.57
C ALA A 217 -10.85 2.08 7.73
N ALA A 218 -11.70 1.66 8.66
CA ALA A 218 -12.04 0.26 8.88
C ALA A 218 -12.59 -0.41 7.61
N LYS A 219 -13.42 0.30 6.84
CA LYS A 219 -13.99 -0.23 5.60
C LYS A 219 -12.93 -0.35 4.49
N ALA A 220 -12.08 0.66 4.36
CA ALA A 220 -10.97 0.60 3.40
C ALA A 220 -9.96 -0.51 3.76
N GLY A 221 -9.69 -0.74 5.06
CA GLY A 221 -8.84 -1.83 5.54
C GLY A 221 -9.44 -3.21 5.28
N GLU A 222 -10.76 -3.38 5.48
CA GLU A 222 -11.50 -4.60 5.12
C GLU A 222 -11.38 -4.89 3.61
N HIS A 223 -11.65 -3.91 2.77
CA HIS A 223 -11.54 -4.04 1.32
C HIS A 223 -10.10 -4.35 0.86
N LEU A 224 -9.09 -3.77 1.52
CA LEU A 224 -7.69 -4.10 1.24
C LEU A 224 -7.44 -5.61 1.41
N VAL A 225 -7.90 -6.17 2.54
CA VAL A 225 -7.71 -7.60 2.82
C VAL A 225 -8.53 -8.47 1.87
N GLN A 226 -9.75 -8.07 1.49
CA GLN A 226 -10.52 -8.74 0.44
C GLN A 226 -9.75 -8.80 -0.89
N VAL A 227 -9.09 -7.70 -1.31
CA VAL A 227 -8.27 -7.67 -2.53
C VAL A 227 -7.08 -8.62 -2.42
N LEU A 228 -6.42 -8.69 -1.27
CA LEU A 228 -5.38 -9.69 -1.02
C LEU A 228 -5.91 -11.13 -1.13
N GLU A 229 -7.06 -11.41 -0.55
CA GLU A 229 -7.71 -12.74 -0.60
C GLU A 229 -8.11 -13.12 -2.05
N MET A 230 -8.59 -12.17 -2.84
CA MET A 230 -8.88 -12.38 -4.27
C MET A 230 -7.60 -12.69 -5.07
N ALA A 231 -6.48 -12.06 -4.76
CA ALA A 231 -5.18 -12.26 -5.40
C ALA A 231 -5.21 -12.20 -6.94
N GLN A 232 -6.05 -11.30 -7.50
CA GLN A 232 -6.19 -11.16 -8.94
C GLN A 232 -5.06 -10.30 -9.50
N ASN A 233 -4.23 -10.91 -10.36
CA ASN A 233 -3.13 -10.21 -11.01
C ASN A 233 -3.61 -9.12 -11.97
N ASN A 234 -2.84 -8.04 -12.12
CA ASN A 234 -3.08 -6.92 -13.02
C ASN A 234 -4.45 -6.25 -12.83
N THR A 235 -4.88 -6.11 -11.58
CA THR A 235 -6.17 -5.49 -11.26
C THR A 235 -6.00 -4.26 -10.39
N LEU A 236 -6.91 -3.31 -10.58
CA LEU A 236 -7.08 -2.14 -9.73
C LEU A 236 -8.48 -2.15 -9.13
N TRP A 237 -8.57 -1.77 -7.87
CA TRP A 237 -9.82 -1.76 -7.11
C TRP A 237 -10.03 -0.41 -6.47
N ILE A 238 -11.17 0.22 -6.74
CA ILE A 238 -11.59 1.42 -6.01
C ILE A 238 -12.26 0.97 -4.71
N THR A 239 -11.88 1.58 -3.60
CA THR A 239 -12.63 1.54 -2.34
C THR A 239 -13.07 2.95 -1.99
N ASP A 240 -14.34 3.23 -2.12
CA ASP A 240 -14.92 4.55 -1.85
C ASP A 240 -16.35 4.42 -1.35
N ARG A 241 -16.78 5.35 -0.48
CA ARG A 241 -18.15 5.37 0.09
C ARG A 241 -18.61 4.00 0.59
N CYS A 242 -17.71 3.27 1.25
CA CYS A 242 -17.93 1.93 1.79
C CYS A 242 -18.22 0.83 0.73
N ALA A 243 -17.99 1.09 -0.55
CA ALA A 243 -18.11 0.12 -1.62
C ALA A 243 -16.75 -0.23 -2.22
N ILE A 244 -16.64 -1.44 -2.76
CA ILE A 244 -15.48 -1.87 -3.54
C ILE A 244 -15.89 -2.16 -4.97
N LYS A 245 -15.10 -1.68 -5.94
CA LYS A 245 -15.35 -1.85 -7.37
C LYS A 245 -14.05 -2.09 -8.11
N LYS A 246 -14.03 -3.08 -9.00
CA LYS A 246 -12.93 -3.28 -9.94
C LYS A 246 -12.92 -2.17 -10.98
N VAL A 247 -11.71 -1.67 -11.29
CA VAL A 247 -11.52 -0.68 -12.35
C VAL A 247 -11.50 -1.38 -13.70
N GLU A 248 -12.40 -0.98 -14.58
CA GLU A 248 -12.39 -1.41 -15.98
C GLU A 248 -11.40 -0.52 -16.75
N HIS A 249 -10.48 -1.14 -17.49
CA HIS A 249 -9.57 -0.42 -18.38
C HIS A 249 -9.31 -1.22 -19.64
N LYS A 250 -9.18 -0.51 -20.75
CA LYS A 250 -8.77 -1.07 -22.04
C LYS A 250 -7.29 -0.77 -22.26
N LEU A 251 -6.57 -1.70 -22.88
CA LEU A 251 -5.23 -1.41 -23.38
C LEU A 251 -5.35 -0.60 -24.68
N PHE A 252 -4.46 0.38 -24.84
CA PHE A 252 -4.49 1.26 -26.03
C PHE A 252 -4.26 0.48 -27.33
N TRP A 253 -3.47 -0.58 -27.27
CA TRP A 253 -3.07 -1.43 -28.41
C TRP A 253 -3.87 -2.74 -28.51
N GLU A 254 -4.89 -2.94 -27.71
CA GLU A 254 -5.87 -4.01 -27.94
C GLU A 254 -6.87 -3.56 -29.03
N PRO A 255 -7.13 -4.38 -30.06
CA PRO A 255 -8.07 -4.04 -31.12
C PRO A 255 -9.51 -3.89 -30.63
#